data_531f4a70bfb43e74e24d94681fd445c4
#
_entry.id   531f4a70bfb43e74e24d94681fd445c4
#
_cell.length_a   1.000
_cell.length_b   1.000
_cell.length_c   1.000
_cell.angle_alpha   90.00
_cell.angle_beta   90.00
_cell.angle_gamma   90.00
#
_symmetry.space_group_name_H-M   'P 1'
#
loop_
_entity.id
_entity.type
_entity.pdbx_description
1 polymer ?
#
loop_
_entity_poly.entity_id
_entity_poly.type
_entity_poly.pdbx_seq_one_letter_code
_entity_poly.pdbx_strand_id
1 'polypeptide(L)'
;MTIRLDEAIKTALEFENKVLKVYQDAEKHAVDPVGRKVFQQLAKEEAGHVAYLESRLTEWQKGGQIALEELRSVVPDRERIAEGRKRLTKPMRGKPGSATEVEYLRRALAAEQETSAFYRRMVSELAEERRPLFARFLEIEEGHVAIVEAEIDAVSGSGFWFGIQEFDVEKG
;
A
#
# COMPACT_ATOMS: atom_id res chain seq x y z
N MET A 1 -6.82 -27.31 8.97
CA MET A 1 -6.95 -27.32 7.49
C MET A 1 -5.77 -26.56 6.91
N THR A 2 -5.05 -27.15 5.97
CA THR A 2 -3.93 -26.46 5.30
C THR A 2 -4.50 -25.51 4.24
N ILE A 3 -4.19 -24.23 4.32
CA ILE A 3 -4.61 -23.23 3.32
C ILE A 3 -3.95 -23.58 1.98
N ARG A 4 -4.74 -23.62 0.92
CA ARG A 4 -4.24 -23.85 -0.43
C ARG A 4 -3.65 -22.54 -0.98
N LEU A 5 -2.52 -22.64 -1.68
CA LEU A 5 -1.82 -21.46 -2.21
C LEU A 5 -2.66 -20.69 -3.23
N ASP A 6 -3.34 -21.39 -4.13
CA ASP A 6 -4.21 -20.77 -5.13
C ASP A 6 -5.41 -20.03 -4.51
N GLU A 7 -5.97 -20.56 -3.42
CA GLU A 7 -7.03 -19.89 -2.66
C GLU A 7 -6.50 -18.66 -1.93
N ALA A 8 -5.31 -18.74 -1.34
CA ALA A 8 -4.67 -17.58 -0.72
C ALA A 8 -4.38 -16.46 -1.73
N ILE A 9 -3.89 -16.79 -2.94
CA ILE A 9 -3.64 -15.81 -3.99
C ILE A 9 -4.95 -15.18 -4.49
N LYS A 10 -6.02 -15.95 -4.66
CA LYS A 10 -7.33 -15.42 -5.05
C LYS A 10 -7.90 -14.47 -4.00
N THR A 11 -7.77 -14.81 -2.73
CA THR A 11 -8.18 -13.93 -1.63
C THR A 11 -7.32 -12.68 -1.59
N ALA A 12 -6.00 -12.79 -1.81
CA ALA A 12 -5.12 -11.63 -1.94
C ALA A 12 -5.60 -10.68 -3.05
N LEU A 13 -5.95 -11.22 -4.23
CA LEU A 13 -6.49 -10.44 -5.35
C LEU A 13 -7.77 -9.67 -4.99
N GLU A 14 -8.64 -10.24 -4.15
CA GLU A 14 -9.84 -9.54 -3.67
C GLU A 14 -9.45 -8.33 -2.81
N PHE A 15 -8.49 -8.47 -1.90
CA PHE A 15 -8.00 -7.38 -1.06
C PHE A 15 -7.31 -6.30 -1.90
N GLU A 16 -6.39 -6.66 -2.78
CA GLU A 16 -5.66 -5.72 -3.64
C GLU A 16 -6.61 -4.92 -4.56
N ASN A 17 -7.59 -5.59 -5.16
CA ASN A 17 -8.60 -4.91 -5.98
C ASN A 17 -9.49 -3.95 -5.15
N LYS A 18 -9.77 -4.28 -3.89
CA LYS A 18 -10.50 -3.39 -2.99
C LYS A 18 -9.70 -2.11 -2.70
N VAL A 19 -8.42 -2.25 -2.37
CA VAL A 19 -7.52 -1.12 -2.12
C VAL A 19 -7.33 -0.28 -3.38
N LEU A 20 -7.05 -0.91 -4.52
CA LEU A 20 -6.92 -0.26 -5.82
C LEU A 20 -8.13 0.62 -6.13
N LYS A 21 -9.33 0.11 -5.92
CA LYS A 21 -10.56 0.87 -6.15
C LYS A 21 -10.66 2.10 -5.24
N VAL A 22 -10.30 1.97 -3.98
CA VAL A 22 -10.30 3.10 -3.04
C VAL A 22 -9.38 4.20 -3.53
N TYR A 23 -8.15 3.87 -3.95
CA TYR A 23 -7.21 4.87 -4.47
C TYR A 23 -7.64 5.49 -5.80
N GLN A 24 -8.22 4.71 -6.71
CA GLN A 24 -8.76 5.22 -7.96
C GLN A 24 -9.92 6.19 -7.75
N ASP A 25 -10.80 5.89 -6.80
CA ASP A 25 -11.90 6.78 -6.46
C ASP A 25 -11.38 8.05 -5.75
N ALA A 26 -10.40 7.91 -4.87
CA ALA A 26 -9.74 9.03 -4.21
C ALA A 26 -9.04 9.96 -5.20
N GLU A 27 -8.28 9.43 -6.17
CA GLU A 27 -7.62 10.19 -7.23
C GLU A 27 -8.62 11.06 -8.01
N LYS A 28 -9.78 10.50 -8.36
CA LYS A 28 -10.83 11.23 -9.11
C LYS A 28 -11.43 12.41 -8.33
N HIS A 29 -11.51 12.28 -7.01
CA HIS A 29 -12.17 13.27 -6.15
C HIS A 29 -11.19 14.20 -5.43
N ALA A 30 -9.89 13.92 -5.49
CA ALA A 30 -8.87 14.78 -4.89
C ALA A 30 -8.82 16.14 -5.57
N VAL A 31 -8.88 17.20 -4.76
CA VAL A 31 -8.81 18.60 -5.21
C VAL A 31 -7.38 19.11 -5.19
N ASP A 32 -6.63 18.76 -4.16
CA ASP A 32 -5.22 19.13 -4.04
C ASP A 32 -4.37 18.39 -5.09
N PRO A 33 -3.52 19.11 -5.88
CA PRO A 33 -2.68 18.46 -6.89
C PRO A 33 -1.67 17.47 -6.31
N VAL A 34 -1.13 17.72 -5.11
CA VAL A 34 -0.20 16.82 -4.44
C VAL A 34 -0.95 15.59 -3.95
N GLY A 35 -2.09 15.77 -3.31
CA GLY A 35 -2.96 14.67 -2.85
C GLY A 35 -3.40 13.77 -4.00
N ARG A 36 -3.81 14.36 -5.13
CA ARG A 36 -4.13 13.60 -6.35
C ARG A 36 -2.95 12.76 -6.82
N LYS A 37 -1.74 13.32 -6.82
CA LYS A 37 -0.52 12.61 -7.20
C LYS A 37 -0.19 11.46 -6.26
N VAL A 38 -0.38 11.65 -4.95
CA VAL A 38 -0.19 10.59 -3.95
C VAL A 38 -1.16 9.43 -4.22
N PHE A 39 -2.45 9.71 -4.38
CA PHE A 39 -3.43 8.67 -4.70
C PHE A 39 -3.15 7.97 -6.02
N GLN A 40 -2.72 8.71 -7.05
CA GLN A 40 -2.33 8.14 -8.35
C GLN A 40 -1.15 7.19 -8.23
N GLN A 41 -0.13 7.55 -7.46
CA GLN A 41 1.04 6.69 -7.25
C GLN A 41 0.66 5.42 -6.49
N LEU A 42 -0.15 5.53 -5.44
CA LEU A 42 -0.65 4.37 -4.69
C LEU A 42 -1.55 3.48 -5.56
N ALA A 43 -2.47 4.05 -6.32
CA ALA A 43 -3.28 3.28 -7.28
C ALA A 43 -2.42 2.52 -8.31
N LYS A 44 -1.33 3.11 -8.76
CA LYS A 44 -0.39 2.45 -9.67
C LYS A 44 0.36 1.28 -9.01
N GLU A 45 0.75 1.43 -7.74
CA GLU A 45 1.33 0.34 -6.96
C GLU A 45 0.36 -0.83 -6.86
N GLU A 46 -0.89 -0.56 -6.44
CA GLU A 46 -1.91 -1.60 -6.31
C GLU A 46 -2.24 -2.30 -7.62
N ALA A 47 -2.30 -1.56 -8.73
CA ALA A 47 -2.46 -2.16 -10.06
C ALA A 47 -1.30 -3.11 -10.41
N GLY A 48 -0.08 -2.77 -10.01
CA GLY A 48 1.10 -3.63 -10.12
C GLY A 48 0.99 -4.89 -9.25
N HIS A 49 0.48 -4.77 -8.03
CA HIS A 49 0.24 -5.90 -7.13
C HIS A 49 -0.79 -6.87 -7.72
N VAL A 50 -1.91 -6.36 -8.22
CA VAL A 50 -2.93 -7.18 -8.89
C VAL A 50 -2.34 -7.94 -10.08
N ALA A 51 -1.63 -7.26 -10.97
CA ALA A 51 -1.00 -7.88 -12.15
C ALA A 51 0.04 -8.95 -11.75
N TYR A 52 0.81 -8.70 -10.71
CA TYR A 52 1.78 -9.67 -10.17
C TYR A 52 1.09 -10.92 -9.64
N LEU A 53 0.06 -10.78 -8.81
CA LEU A 53 -0.70 -11.90 -8.25
C LEU A 53 -1.42 -12.71 -9.34
N GLU A 54 -2.01 -12.06 -10.34
CA GLU A 54 -2.62 -12.73 -11.49
C GLU A 54 -1.61 -13.58 -12.26
N SER A 55 -0.41 -13.06 -12.45
CA SER A 55 0.70 -13.78 -13.07
C SER A 55 1.10 -15.02 -12.25
N ARG A 56 1.24 -14.86 -10.92
CA ARG A 56 1.58 -15.98 -10.02
C ARG A 56 0.48 -17.04 -9.98
N LEU A 57 -0.79 -16.63 -9.98
CA LEU A 57 -1.92 -17.56 -10.04
C LEU A 57 -1.92 -18.36 -11.35
N THR A 58 -1.63 -17.71 -12.47
CA THR A 58 -1.53 -18.35 -13.78
C THR A 58 -0.39 -19.37 -13.83
N GLU A 59 0.78 -19.06 -13.27
CA GLU A 59 1.88 -20.04 -13.17
C GLU A 59 1.51 -21.23 -12.33
N TRP A 60 0.91 -21.01 -11.18
CA TRP A 60 0.44 -22.08 -10.32
C TRP A 60 -0.52 -23.03 -11.03
N GLN A 61 -1.48 -22.47 -11.77
CA GLN A 61 -2.46 -23.25 -12.52
C GLN A 61 -1.84 -24.11 -13.64
N LYS A 62 -0.73 -23.64 -14.23
CA LYS A 62 -0.03 -24.37 -15.32
C LYS A 62 0.91 -25.46 -14.80
N GLY A 63 1.60 -25.23 -13.71
CA GLY A 63 2.70 -26.09 -13.29
C GLY A 63 2.74 -26.47 -11.79
N GLY A 64 1.84 -25.94 -10.98
CA GLY A 64 1.83 -26.15 -9.52
C GLY A 64 3.04 -25.57 -8.79
N GLN A 65 3.81 -24.68 -9.46
CA GLN A 65 4.97 -24.00 -8.92
C GLN A 65 4.86 -22.50 -9.26
N ILE A 66 5.48 -21.67 -8.43
CA ILE A 66 5.53 -20.23 -8.61
C ILE A 66 7.01 -19.79 -8.57
N ALA A 67 7.45 -19.04 -9.58
CA ALA A 67 8.72 -18.35 -9.51
C ALA A 67 8.56 -17.10 -8.62
N LEU A 68 9.46 -16.94 -7.65
CA LEU A 68 9.53 -15.73 -6.83
C LEU A 68 10.34 -14.68 -7.59
N GLU A 69 9.66 -13.92 -8.43
CA GLU A 69 10.24 -12.72 -9.03
C GLU A 69 10.21 -11.56 -8.01
N GLU A 70 11.13 -10.64 -8.17
CA GLU A 70 11.23 -9.48 -7.29
C GLU A 70 10.00 -8.57 -7.46
N LEU A 71 9.23 -8.40 -6.40
CA LEU A 71 8.19 -7.38 -6.32
C LEU A 71 8.79 -6.10 -5.73
N ARG A 72 8.84 -5.04 -6.54
CA ARG A 72 9.37 -3.73 -6.16
C ARG A 72 8.25 -2.80 -5.78
N SER A 73 8.54 -1.87 -4.85
CA SER A 73 7.66 -0.77 -4.49
C SER A 73 8.41 0.56 -4.59
N VAL A 74 7.72 1.60 -5.01
CA VAL A 74 8.23 2.98 -4.97
C VAL A 74 7.93 3.67 -3.64
N VAL A 75 7.04 3.07 -2.84
CA VAL A 75 6.76 3.53 -1.48
C VAL A 75 7.90 3.07 -0.58
N PRO A 76 8.50 3.97 0.21
CA PRO A 76 9.51 3.59 1.19
C PRO A 76 8.94 2.61 2.21
N ASP A 77 9.82 1.78 2.78
CA ASP A 77 9.41 0.90 3.87
C ASP A 77 8.99 1.69 5.11
N ARG A 78 8.31 1.02 6.04
CA ARG A 78 7.78 1.60 7.27
C ARG A 78 8.84 2.36 8.10
N GLU A 79 10.06 1.85 8.16
CA GLU A 79 11.14 2.43 8.96
C GLU A 79 11.62 3.75 8.34
N ARG A 80 11.79 3.79 7.01
CA ARG A 80 12.16 5.00 6.28
C ARG A 80 11.08 6.08 6.39
N ILE A 81 9.81 5.71 6.30
CA ILE A 81 8.70 6.64 6.48
C ILE A 81 8.72 7.21 7.91
N ALA A 82 8.93 6.39 8.93
CA ALA A 82 9.03 6.84 10.32
C ALA A 82 10.18 7.84 10.52
N GLU A 83 11.34 7.62 9.90
CA GLU A 83 12.46 8.57 9.93
C GLU A 83 12.13 9.86 9.13
N GLY A 84 11.53 9.73 7.96
CA GLY A 84 11.09 10.87 7.14
C GLY A 84 10.12 11.78 7.89
N ARG A 85 9.16 11.21 8.61
CA ARG A 85 8.20 11.96 9.44
C ARG A 85 8.88 12.85 10.49
N LYS A 86 9.97 12.40 11.09
CA LYS A 86 10.73 13.20 12.07
C LYS A 86 11.37 14.45 11.43
N ARG A 87 11.71 14.40 10.15
CA ARG A 87 12.30 15.51 9.41
C ARG A 87 11.28 16.54 8.92
N LEU A 88 10.05 16.08 8.62
CA LEU A 88 8.96 16.92 8.11
C LEU A 88 8.25 17.69 9.24
N THR A 89 9.02 18.30 10.14
CA THR A 89 8.50 19.02 11.31
C THR A 89 8.06 20.45 11.03
N LYS A 90 8.34 21.00 9.84
CA LYS A 90 7.96 22.39 9.50
C LYS A 90 6.66 22.39 8.70
N PRO A 91 5.60 23.07 9.19
CA PRO A 91 4.39 23.24 8.41
C PRO A 91 4.70 24.04 7.13
N MET A 92 4.45 23.45 5.98
CA MET A 92 4.44 24.19 4.72
C MET A 92 3.19 25.08 4.70
N ARG A 93 3.30 26.26 4.09
CA ARG A 93 2.17 27.20 3.96
C ARG A 93 1.32 26.85 2.74
N GLY A 94 0.04 26.63 2.88
CA GLY A 94 -0.92 26.42 1.80
C GLY A 94 -2.34 26.29 2.34
N LYS A 95 -3.28 25.87 1.52
CA LYS A 95 -4.67 25.67 1.93
C LYS A 95 -4.83 24.34 2.67
N PRO A 96 -5.64 24.29 3.74
CA PRO A 96 -5.97 23.03 4.40
C PRO A 96 -6.52 22.02 3.40
N GLY A 97 -6.06 20.77 3.49
CA GLY A 97 -6.65 19.68 2.75
C GLY A 97 -8.15 19.55 3.05
N SER A 98 -8.93 19.16 2.07
CA SER A 98 -10.37 19.05 2.24
C SER A 98 -10.73 17.90 3.20
N ALA A 99 -11.85 18.06 3.93
CA ALA A 99 -12.39 16.97 4.76
C ALA A 99 -12.65 15.70 3.94
N THR A 100 -12.99 15.86 2.67
CA THR A 100 -13.18 14.76 1.72
C THR A 100 -11.89 13.97 1.47
N GLU A 101 -10.76 14.64 1.31
CA GLU A 101 -9.46 13.98 1.10
C GLU A 101 -9.02 13.20 2.34
N VAL A 102 -9.22 13.77 3.53
CA VAL A 102 -8.97 13.05 4.80
C VAL A 102 -9.87 11.81 4.92
N GLU A 103 -11.14 11.91 4.50
CA GLU A 103 -12.05 10.76 4.48
C GLU A 103 -11.56 9.65 3.55
N TYR A 104 -11.10 9.98 2.34
CA TYR A 104 -10.49 9.01 1.43
C TYR A 104 -9.23 8.37 2.00
N LEU A 105 -8.36 9.16 2.64
CA LEU A 105 -7.18 8.62 3.33
C LEU A 105 -7.58 7.63 4.43
N ARG A 106 -8.61 7.93 5.22
CA ARG A 106 -9.09 7.02 6.27
C ARG A 106 -9.69 5.73 5.69
N ARG A 107 -10.41 5.81 4.58
CA ARG A 107 -10.91 4.62 3.86
C ARG A 107 -9.76 3.78 3.32
N ALA A 108 -8.75 4.42 2.74
CA ALA A 108 -7.54 3.75 2.29
C ALA A 108 -6.82 3.08 3.45
N LEU A 109 -6.62 3.78 4.57
CA LEU A 109 -5.99 3.21 5.76
C LEU A 109 -6.71 1.96 6.26
N ALA A 110 -8.04 1.99 6.34
CA ALA A 110 -8.81 0.82 6.76
C ALA A 110 -8.62 -0.37 5.80
N ALA A 111 -8.63 -0.13 4.49
CA ALA A 111 -8.40 -1.17 3.49
C ALA A 111 -6.98 -1.74 3.56
N GLU A 112 -5.95 -0.88 3.71
CA GLU A 112 -4.55 -1.29 3.87
C GLU A 112 -4.32 -2.11 5.14
N GLN A 113 -4.96 -1.73 6.24
CA GLN A 113 -4.87 -2.47 7.50
C GLN A 113 -5.50 -3.86 7.40
N GLU A 114 -6.63 -3.99 6.72
CA GLU A 114 -7.26 -5.29 6.44
C GLU A 114 -6.37 -6.16 5.57
N THR A 115 -5.76 -5.59 4.53
CA THR A 115 -4.86 -6.27 3.61
C THR A 115 -3.58 -6.72 4.31
N SER A 116 -2.95 -5.85 5.09
CA SER A 116 -1.79 -6.19 5.92
C SER A 116 -2.10 -7.32 6.93
N ALA A 117 -3.27 -7.27 7.57
CA ALA A 117 -3.69 -8.32 8.50
C ALA A 117 -3.88 -9.66 7.80
N PHE A 118 -4.42 -9.67 6.58
CA PHE A 118 -4.53 -10.86 5.75
C PHE A 118 -3.14 -11.43 5.41
N TYR A 119 -2.20 -10.61 4.93
CA TYR A 119 -0.85 -11.10 4.61
C TYR A 119 -0.10 -11.62 5.84
N ARG A 120 -0.25 -10.96 6.99
CA ARG A 120 0.33 -11.43 8.25
C ARG A 120 -0.20 -12.81 8.64
N ARG A 121 -1.50 -13.04 8.44
CA ARG A 121 -2.12 -14.36 8.67
C ARG A 121 -1.55 -15.39 7.69
N MET A 122 -1.40 -15.07 6.42
CA MET A 122 -0.82 -15.99 5.43
C MET A 122 0.61 -16.37 5.77
N VAL A 123 1.43 -15.43 6.22
CA VAL A 123 2.81 -15.69 6.67
C VAL A 123 2.84 -16.64 7.88
N SER A 124 1.85 -16.56 8.78
CA SER A 124 1.78 -17.43 9.95
C SER A 124 1.22 -18.83 9.68
N GLU A 125 0.27 -18.96 8.76
CA GLU A 125 -0.51 -20.18 8.55
C GLU A 125 -0.05 -21.05 7.37
N LEU A 126 0.63 -20.44 6.37
CA LEU A 126 1.14 -21.18 5.22
C LEU A 126 2.38 -22.00 5.56
N ALA A 127 2.61 -23.08 4.78
CA ALA A 127 3.84 -23.84 4.82
C ALA A 127 5.05 -22.95 4.48
N GLU A 128 6.21 -23.23 5.08
CA GLU A 128 7.40 -22.37 5.04
C GLU A 128 7.82 -22.00 3.61
N GLU A 129 7.78 -22.93 2.68
CA GLU A 129 8.16 -22.74 1.27
C GLU A 129 7.22 -21.77 0.50
N ARG A 130 6.04 -21.48 1.05
CA ARG A 130 5.02 -20.58 0.44
C ARG A 130 4.96 -19.20 1.07
N ARG A 131 5.59 -19.03 2.23
CA ARG A 131 5.60 -17.76 2.98
C ARG A 131 6.31 -16.61 2.28
N PRO A 132 7.42 -16.81 1.54
CA PRO A 132 8.20 -15.68 1.00
C PRO A 132 7.39 -14.71 0.13
N LEU A 133 6.44 -15.22 -0.67
CA LEU A 133 5.54 -14.39 -1.46
C LEU A 133 4.74 -13.42 -0.57
N PHE A 134 4.06 -13.97 0.42
CA PHE A 134 3.18 -13.19 1.31
C PHE A 134 3.96 -12.32 2.30
N ALA A 135 5.17 -12.75 2.70
CA ALA A 135 6.06 -11.94 3.53
C ALA A 135 6.51 -10.66 2.80
N ARG A 136 6.80 -10.76 1.50
CA ARG A 136 7.16 -9.58 0.71
C ARG A 136 5.98 -8.63 0.55
N PHE A 137 4.77 -9.14 0.30
CA PHE A 137 3.57 -8.31 0.28
C PHE A 137 3.34 -7.63 1.64
N LEU A 138 3.45 -8.37 2.75
CA LEU A 138 3.29 -7.80 4.08
C LEU A 138 4.23 -6.62 4.33
N GLU A 139 5.49 -6.73 3.95
CA GLU A 139 6.47 -5.65 4.07
C GLU A 139 6.05 -4.41 3.28
N ILE A 140 5.57 -4.59 2.05
CA ILE A 140 5.09 -3.49 1.19
C ILE A 140 3.84 -2.85 1.79
N GLU A 141 2.84 -3.65 2.17
CA GLU A 141 1.58 -3.15 2.75
C GLU A 141 1.78 -2.42 4.09
N GLU A 142 2.73 -2.85 4.90
CA GLU A 142 3.12 -2.09 6.11
C GLU A 142 3.71 -0.73 5.77
N GLY A 143 4.42 -0.61 4.64
CA GLY A 143 4.86 0.67 4.08
C GLY A 143 3.69 1.54 3.62
N HIS A 144 2.70 0.94 2.95
CA HIS A 144 1.47 1.64 2.52
C HIS A 144 0.67 2.14 3.71
N VAL A 145 0.46 1.32 4.74
CA VAL A 145 -0.17 1.77 6.00
C VAL A 145 0.58 2.98 6.58
N ALA A 146 1.91 2.90 6.68
CA ALA A 146 2.72 3.96 7.26
C ALA A 146 2.65 5.28 6.47
N ILE A 147 2.66 5.23 5.13
CA ILE A 147 2.57 6.43 4.30
C ILE A 147 1.19 7.07 4.39
N VAL A 148 0.12 6.27 4.42
CA VAL A 148 -1.24 6.79 4.55
C VAL A 148 -1.47 7.42 5.92
N GLU A 149 -0.98 6.80 7.00
CA GLU A 149 -1.00 7.40 8.34
C GLU A 149 -0.25 8.73 8.40
N ALA A 150 0.93 8.78 7.76
CA ALA A 150 1.74 10.00 7.69
C ALA A 150 1.02 11.13 6.94
N GLU A 151 0.34 10.81 5.84
CA GLU A 151 -0.45 11.80 5.09
C GLU A 151 -1.70 12.25 5.86
N ILE A 152 -2.39 11.36 6.58
CA ILE A 152 -3.50 11.74 7.45
C ILE A 152 -3.03 12.76 8.49
N ASP A 153 -1.92 12.50 9.16
CA ASP A 153 -1.36 13.39 10.16
C ASP A 153 -0.95 14.75 9.55
N ALA A 154 -0.33 14.71 8.39
CA ALA A 154 0.10 15.91 7.67
C ALA A 154 -1.10 16.78 7.27
N VAL A 155 -2.08 16.20 6.59
CA VAL A 155 -3.26 16.92 6.09
C VAL A 155 -4.16 17.39 7.25
N SER A 156 -4.36 16.56 8.27
CA SER A 156 -5.19 16.90 9.44
C SER A 156 -4.52 17.92 10.35
N GLY A 157 -3.19 17.87 10.50
CA GLY A 157 -2.43 18.72 11.41
C GLY A 157 -2.05 20.06 10.80
N SER A 158 -1.37 20.04 9.64
CA SER A 158 -0.87 21.23 8.96
C SER A 158 -1.77 21.72 7.82
N GLY A 159 -2.66 20.87 7.35
CA GLY A 159 -3.47 21.11 6.16
C GLY A 159 -2.77 20.78 4.84
N PHE A 160 -1.54 20.24 4.89
CA PHE A 160 -0.73 20.01 3.68
C PHE A 160 -0.47 18.55 3.43
N TRP A 161 -0.43 18.22 2.15
CA TRP A 161 0.09 16.99 1.64
C TRP A 161 1.62 17.01 1.53
N PHE A 162 2.24 15.85 1.73
CA PHE A 162 3.61 15.60 1.33
C PHE A 162 3.64 14.60 0.18
N GLY A 163 4.57 14.77 -0.76
CA GLY A 163 4.80 13.75 -1.78
C GLY A 163 5.42 12.49 -1.15
N ILE A 164 5.14 11.32 -1.70
CA ILE A 164 5.70 10.05 -1.19
C ILE A 164 7.23 10.12 -1.09
N GLN A 165 7.87 10.75 -2.06
CA GLN A 165 9.33 10.90 -2.10
C GLN A 165 9.89 11.80 -0.99
N GLU A 166 9.08 12.69 -0.40
CA GLU A 166 9.52 13.56 0.70
C GLU A 166 9.72 12.77 2.00
N PHE A 167 9.10 11.61 2.14
CA PHE A 167 9.32 10.69 3.26
C PHE A 167 10.55 9.79 3.06
N ASP A 168 11.15 9.76 1.85
CA ASP A 168 12.31 8.92 1.58
C ASP A 168 13.60 9.59 2.03
N VAL A 169 14.17 9.09 3.13
CA VAL A 169 15.41 9.63 3.71
C VAL A 169 16.66 9.44 2.86
N GLU A 170 16.65 8.54 1.89
CA GLU A 170 17.79 8.32 1.00
C GLU A 170 17.87 9.34 -0.14
N LYS A 171 16.77 10.03 -0.42
CA LYS A 171 16.64 11.02 -1.50
C LYS A 171 16.64 12.47 -1.02
N GLY A 172 16.82 12.66 0.28
CA GLY A 172 16.84 13.98 0.93
C GLY A 172 18.22 14.62 0.99
#